data_c800de37f4ab503bc78538f37626bc0b
#
_entry.id   c800de37f4ab503bc78538f37626bc0b
#
_cell.length_a   1.000
_cell.length_b   1.000
_cell.length_c   1.000
_cell.angle_alpha   90.00
_cell.angle_beta   90.00
_cell.angle_gamma   90.00
#
_symmetry.space_group_name_H-M   'P 1'
#
loop_
_entity.id
_entity.type
_entity.pdbx_description
1 polymer ?
#
loop_
_entity_poly.entity_id
_entity_poly.type
_entity_poly.pdbx_seq_one_letter_code
_entity_poly.pdbx_strand_id
1 'polypeptide(L)'
;MRKSSHSESEMVKAVKELESGVSVEVVAREHGISKATLYQWKSKYSGMDVSQVRRLKELEEENRKLKQMYADLALDNRILRDVIEKKL
;
A
#
# COMPACT_ATOMS: atom_id res chain seq x y z
N MET A 1 18.76 -4.98 4.01
CA MET A 1 18.54 -4.24 3.65
C MET A 1 17.83 -3.27 4.18
N ARG A 2 17.73 -2.41 3.99
CA ARG A 2 17.12 -1.56 4.54
C ARG A 2 15.94 -1.29 3.98
N LYS A 3 15.00 -1.17 4.47
CA LYS A 3 13.87 -0.94 3.96
C LYS A 3 13.45 0.37 4.24
N SER A 4 12.45 0.82 3.65
CA SER A 4 11.90 2.12 3.94
C SER A 4 11.67 2.27 5.42
N SER A 5 12.12 3.35 5.96
CA SER A 5 11.92 3.62 7.36
C SER A 5 10.79 4.61 7.59
N HIS A 6 10.05 4.97 6.55
CA HIS A 6 9.02 5.97 6.67
C HIS A 6 7.66 5.35 6.91
N SER A 7 6.96 5.83 7.91
CA SER A 7 5.61 5.37 8.19
C SER A 7 4.62 6.09 7.27
N GLU A 8 3.44 5.54 7.17
CA GLU A 8 2.40 6.20 6.39
C GLU A 8 2.01 7.54 6.97
N SER A 9 2.03 7.64 8.30
CA SER A 9 1.76 8.93 8.93
C SER A 9 2.77 9.99 8.51
N GLU A 10 4.04 9.59 8.40
CA GLU A 10 5.08 10.51 7.96
C GLU A 10 4.89 10.90 6.51
N MET A 11 4.50 9.94 5.68
CA MET A 11 4.28 10.22 4.27
C MET A 11 3.14 11.24 4.08
N VAL A 12 2.05 11.05 4.82
CA VAL A 12 0.94 11.98 4.76
C VAL A 12 1.35 13.35 5.25
N LYS A 13 2.17 13.39 6.31
CA LYS A 13 2.64 14.67 6.84
C LYS A 13 3.46 15.40 5.80
N ALA A 14 4.35 14.69 5.10
CA ALA A 14 5.16 15.30 4.06
C ALA A 14 4.29 15.86 2.94
N VAL A 15 3.28 15.10 2.53
CA VAL A 15 2.39 15.55 1.47
C VAL A 15 1.60 16.79 1.91
N LYS A 16 1.19 16.83 3.18
CA LYS A 16 0.48 17.99 3.69
C LYS A 16 1.36 19.22 3.72
N GLU A 17 2.64 19.04 3.99
CA GLU A 17 3.58 20.16 3.94
C GLU A 17 3.66 20.73 2.53
N LEU A 18 3.67 19.85 1.53
CA LEU A 18 3.65 20.31 0.15
C LEU A 18 2.38 21.08 -0.15
N GLU A 19 1.26 20.57 0.30
CA GLU A 19 -0.03 21.22 0.03
C GLU A 19 -0.14 22.57 0.72
N SER A 20 0.60 22.74 1.81
CA SER A 20 0.59 24.01 2.52
C SER A 20 1.55 25.03 1.92
N GLY A 21 2.30 24.64 0.90
CA GLY A 21 3.15 25.60 0.20
C GLY A 21 4.65 25.44 0.42
N VAL A 22 5.07 24.45 1.21
CA VAL A 22 6.48 24.21 1.41
C VAL A 22 7.07 23.61 0.13
N SER A 23 8.26 24.06 -0.25
CA SER A 23 8.82 23.61 -1.52
C SER A 23 9.20 22.14 -1.50
N VAL A 24 9.21 21.54 -2.70
CA VAL A 24 9.56 20.14 -2.87
C VAL A 24 10.96 19.86 -2.36
N GLU A 25 11.90 20.77 -2.65
CA GLU A 25 13.28 20.59 -2.20
C GLU A 25 13.39 20.52 -0.69
N VAL A 26 12.66 21.39 -0.01
CA VAL A 26 12.74 21.45 1.45
C VAL A 26 12.13 20.20 2.06
N VAL A 27 10.95 19.79 1.60
CA VAL A 27 10.28 18.64 2.15
C VAL A 27 11.08 17.36 1.89
N ALA A 28 11.60 17.21 0.68
CA ALA A 28 12.38 16.04 0.35
C ALA A 28 13.62 15.95 1.24
N ARG A 29 14.29 17.09 1.44
CA ARG A 29 15.48 17.09 2.26
C ARG A 29 15.18 16.79 3.73
N GLU A 30 14.10 17.35 4.24
CA GLU A 30 13.74 17.11 5.63
C GLU A 30 13.41 15.67 5.90
N HIS A 31 12.82 14.99 4.94
CA HIS A 31 12.43 13.61 5.11
C HIS A 31 13.45 12.61 4.56
N GLY A 32 14.56 13.12 4.01
CA GLY A 32 15.62 12.25 3.54
C GLY A 32 15.26 11.42 2.35
N ILE A 33 14.45 11.96 1.44
CA ILE A 33 13.98 11.22 0.27
C ILE A 33 14.26 12.01 -0.99
N SER A 34 14.16 11.31 -2.13
CA SER A 34 14.32 11.97 -3.40
C SER A 34 13.03 12.70 -3.77
N LYS A 35 13.14 13.64 -4.72
CA LYS A 35 11.95 14.31 -5.22
C LYS A 35 11.00 13.31 -5.87
N ALA A 36 11.55 12.32 -6.57
CA ALA A 36 10.71 11.31 -7.22
C ALA A 36 9.88 10.55 -6.19
N THR A 37 10.49 10.17 -5.08
CA THR A 37 9.77 9.49 -4.02
C THR A 37 8.67 10.38 -3.45
N LEU A 38 8.99 11.65 -3.26
CA LEU A 38 8.01 12.59 -2.72
C LEU A 38 6.82 12.75 -3.67
N TYR A 39 7.06 12.77 -4.97
CA TYR A 39 5.96 12.84 -5.94
C TYR A 39 5.11 11.59 -5.90
N GLN A 40 5.72 10.43 -5.66
CA GLN A 40 4.95 9.21 -5.51
C GLN A 40 4.06 9.29 -4.27
N TRP A 41 4.58 9.80 -3.18
CA TRP A 41 3.78 9.98 -1.96
C TRP A 41 2.62 10.93 -2.23
N LYS A 42 2.90 12.03 -2.93
CA LYS A 42 1.86 13.00 -3.23
C LYS A 42 0.75 12.35 -4.07
N SER A 43 1.13 11.56 -5.04
CA SER A 43 0.16 10.90 -5.89
C SER A 43 -0.74 9.96 -5.10
N LYS A 44 -0.16 9.28 -4.11
CA LYS A 44 -0.92 8.29 -3.36
C LYS A 44 -1.76 8.92 -2.24
N TYR A 45 -1.22 9.91 -1.56
CA TYR A 45 -1.84 10.41 -0.34
C TYR A 45 -2.40 11.81 -0.42
N SER A 46 -2.37 12.44 -1.57
CA SER A 46 -2.89 13.80 -1.69
C SER A 46 -4.36 13.82 -1.29
N GLY A 47 -4.70 14.78 -0.44
CA GLY A 47 -6.09 14.92 0.00
C GLY A 47 -6.52 13.98 1.11
N MET A 48 -5.60 13.13 1.62
CA MET A 48 -5.93 12.19 2.68
C MET A 48 -5.40 12.67 4.02
N ASP A 49 -6.11 12.35 5.09
CA ASP A 49 -5.56 12.56 6.42
C ASP A 49 -5.10 11.20 6.97
N VAL A 50 -4.59 11.22 8.19
CA VAL A 50 -4.00 10.01 8.77
C VAL A 50 -5.01 8.88 8.93
N SER A 51 -6.25 9.23 9.31
CA SER A 51 -7.26 8.19 9.50
C SER A 51 -7.64 7.54 8.18
N GLN A 52 -7.70 8.34 7.11
CA GLN A 52 -8.01 7.80 5.79
C GLN A 52 -6.88 6.90 5.29
N VAL A 53 -5.64 7.27 5.57
CA VAL A 53 -4.50 6.43 5.18
C VAL A 53 -4.54 5.11 5.93
N ARG A 54 -4.87 5.16 7.23
CA ARG A 54 -4.98 3.94 8.01
C ARG A 54 -6.08 3.05 7.46
N ARG A 55 -7.21 3.65 7.11
CA ARG A 55 -8.31 2.88 6.54
C ARG A 55 -7.93 2.26 5.20
N LEU A 56 -7.21 3.01 4.36
CA LEU A 56 -6.73 2.49 3.10
C LEU A 56 -5.84 1.28 3.31
N LYS A 57 -4.92 1.39 4.27
CA LYS A 57 -4.02 0.29 4.56
C LYS A 57 -4.77 -0.94 5.03
N GLU A 58 -5.77 -0.75 5.89
CA GLU A 58 -6.58 -1.86 6.35
C GLU A 58 -7.30 -2.55 5.20
N LEU A 59 -7.83 -1.74 4.29
CA LEU A 59 -8.54 -2.30 3.14
C LEU A 59 -7.60 -3.03 2.20
N GLU A 60 -6.41 -2.51 2.01
CA GLU A 60 -5.42 -3.19 1.17
C GLU A 60 -5.03 -4.53 1.77
N GLU A 61 -4.86 -4.56 3.09
CA GLU A 61 -4.50 -5.79 3.78
C GLU A 61 -5.64 -6.80 3.69
N GLU A 62 -6.85 -6.35 3.91
CA GLU A 62 -8.02 -7.21 3.83
C GLU A 62 -8.19 -7.76 2.41
N ASN A 63 -8.00 -6.91 1.43
CA ASN A 63 -8.11 -7.31 0.04
C ASN A 63 -7.08 -8.38 -0.31
N ARG A 64 -5.85 -8.22 0.18
CA ARG A 64 -4.81 -9.19 -0.07
C ARG A 64 -5.15 -10.54 0.57
N LYS A 65 -5.67 -10.51 1.79
CA LYS A 65 -6.08 -11.73 2.46
C LYS A 65 -7.20 -12.44 1.72
N LEU A 66 -8.18 -11.66 1.27
CA LEU A 66 -9.30 -12.25 0.55
C LEU A 66 -8.85 -12.89 -0.75
N LYS A 67 -7.92 -12.24 -1.45
CA LYS A 67 -7.40 -12.81 -2.68
C LYS A 67 -6.64 -14.10 -2.42
N GLN A 68 -5.89 -14.13 -1.32
CA GLN A 68 -5.15 -15.33 -0.96
C GLN A 68 -6.11 -16.48 -0.65
N MET A 69 -7.15 -16.18 0.12
CA MET A 69 -8.12 -17.19 0.47
C MET A 69 -8.87 -17.70 -0.75
N TYR A 70 -9.18 -16.79 -1.66
CA TYR A 70 -9.84 -17.19 -2.89
C TYR A 70 -8.95 -18.11 -3.73
N ALA A 71 -7.68 -17.77 -3.83
CA ALA A 71 -6.73 -18.57 -4.60
C ALA A 71 -6.59 -19.97 -4.00
N ASP A 72 -6.50 -20.03 -2.66
CA ASP A 72 -6.38 -21.32 -1.99
C ASP A 72 -7.62 -22.17 -2.20
N LEU A 73 -8.78 -21.55 -2.08
CA LEU A 73 -10.02 -22.27 -2.25
C LEU A 73 -10.19 -22.77 -3.69
N ALA A 74 -9.83 -21.93 -4.64
CA ALA A 74 -9.94 -22.32 -6.05
C ALA A 74 -9.00 -23.48 -6.36
N LEU A 75 -7.80 -23.46 -5.78
CA LEU A 75 -6.86 -24.55 -5.99
C LEU A 75 -7.36 -25.84 -5.37
N ASP A 76 -7.87 -25.76 -4.14
CA ASP A 76 -8.41 -26.95 -3.48
C ASP A 76 -9.56 -27.53 -4.27
N ASN A 77 -10.42 -26.67 -4.79
CA ASN A 77 -11.57 -27.12 -5.57
C ASN A 77 -11.10 -27.86 -6.81
N ARG A 78 -10.08 -27.32 -7.49
CA ARG A 78 -9.56 -27.93 -8.70
C ARG A 78 -8.92 -29.27 -8.41
N ILE A 79 -8.16 -29.35 -7.32
CA ILE A 79 -7.52 -30.61 -6.95
C ILE A 79 -8.57 -31.68 -6.65
N LEU A 80 -9.61 -31.30 -5.92
CA LEU A 80 -10.68 -32.24 -5.60
C LEU A 80 -11.37 -32.73 -6.87
N ARG A 81 -11.62 -31.84 -7.80
CA ARG A 81 -12.24 -32.23 -9.06
C ARG A 81 -11.36 -33.21 -9.83
N ASP A 82 -10.07 -32.92 -9.88
CA ASP A 82 -9.14 -33.78 -10.59
C ASP A 82 -9.12 -35.18 -9.97
N VAL A 83 -9.12 -35.24 -8.64
CA VAL A 83 -9.12 -36.54 -7.96
C VAL A 83 -10.38 -37.31 -8.30
N ILE A 84 -11.51 -36.64 -8.27
CA ILE A 84 -12.78 -37.32 -8.57
C ILE A 84 -12.79 -37.82 -9.99
N GLU A 85 -12.36 -37.01 -10.93
CA GLU A 85 -12.38 -37.42 -12.32
C GLU A 85 -11.43 -38.55 -12.61
N LYS A 86 -10.29 -38.57 -11.97
CA LYS A 86 -9.33 -39.63 -12.19
C LYS A 86 -9.74 -40.91 -11.55
N LYS A 87 -10.58 -40.85 -10.56
CA LYS A 87 -11.05 -42.05 -9.93
C LYS A 87 -12.07 -42.74 -10.79
N LEU A 88 -12.69 -42.03 -11.63
CA LEU A 88 -13.68 -42.60 -12.51
C LEU A 88 -13.04 -43.22 -13.72
#